data_8dc7f2949596349ca640b3529113446d
#
_entry.id   8dc7f2949596349ca640b3529113446d
#
_cell.length_a   1.000
_cell.length_b   1.000
_cell.length_c   1.000
_cell.angle_alpha   90.00
_cell.angle_beta   90.00
_cell.angle_gamma   90.00
#
_symmetry.space_group_name_H-M   'P 1'
#
loop_
_entity.id
_entity.type
_entity.pdbx_description
1 polymer ?
#
loop_
_entity_poly.entity_id
_entity_poly.type
_entity_poly.pdbx_seq_one_letter_code
_entity_poly.pdbx_strand_id
1 'polypeptide(L)'
;MIQLASLNQSFQPSTTLPLTAIIDTALCVGAGGSSGSLSDKPILKRADGKLIIPASHLKGRLRHECEKIARALGWAICESPVAETMCPQRAGLTGNFQHEHYEMGDRNPDGSPRHHCLICQLFGNPSLPARLQFSDLICTEDPDNTPEVLRPGVTINRRRRTAEEKKLYFLETSPANAQLPFTGEITLLPGTPNFAQALILAGLKHIHALGGSKSAGLGWLQWESSVFKHPEINDDIWEFLAAAPSPPSGGQP
;
A
#
# COMPACT_ATOMS: atom_id res chain seq x y z
N MET A 1 -11.70 27.07 13.98
CA MET A 1 -11.60 26.94 15.45
C MET A 1 -12.17 25.58 15.81
N ILE A 2 -11.33 24.65 16.28
CA ILE A 2 -11.78 23.30 16.67
C ILE A 2 -12.57 23.47 17.97
N GLN A 3 -13.86 23.15 17.95
CA GLN A 3 -14.67 23.13 19.17
C GLN A 3 -14.30 21.90 19.99
N LEU A 4 -13.84 22.10 21.24
CA LEU A 4 -13.52 21.01 22.17
C LEU A 4 -14.70 20.04 22.41
N ALA A 5 -15.93 20.50 22.21
CA ALA A 5 -17.13 19.67 22.26
C ALA A 5 -17.17 18.58 21.16
N SER A 6 -16.47 18.78 20.03
CA SER A 6 -16.37 17.75 18.98
C SER A 6 -15.44 16.59 19.35
N LEU A 7 -14.60 16.74 20.35
CA LEU A 7 -13.73 15.67 20.88
C LEU A 7 -14.50 14.64 21.68
N ASN A 8 -15.73 14.97 22.11
CA ASN A 8 -16.61 14.09 22.87
C ASN A 8 -17.62 13.33 22.00
N GLN A 9 -17.52 13.44 20.67
CA GLN A 9 -18.31 12.59 19.79
C GLN A 9 -17.86 11.15 20.01
N SER A 10 -18.85 10.31 20.33
CA SER A 10 -18.72 8.89 20.62
C SER A 10 -17.63 8.26 19.75
N PHE A 11 -16.60 7.71 20.39
CA PHE A 11 -15.57 6.90 19.74
C PHE A 11 -16.27 5.78 18.97
N GLN A 12 -16.46 5.97 17.68
CA GLN A 12 -16.78 4.84 16.84
C GLN A 12 -15.57 3.90 16.87
N PRO A 13 -15.77 2.62 17.13
CA PRO A 13 -14.66 1.68 17.20
C PRO A 13 -13.92 1.66 15.86
N SER A 14 -12.60 1.69 15.90
CA SER A 14 -11.76 1.41 14.76
C SER A 14 -11.87 -0.09 14.43
N THR A 15 -11.90 -0.44 13.16
CA THR A 15 -11.85 -1.84 12.72
C THR A 15 -10.41 -2.23 12.42
N THR A 16 -9.92 -3.28 13.06
CA THR A 16 -8.56 -3.78 12.82
C THR A 16 -8.59 -5.06 12.00
N LEU A 17 -7.82 -5.08 10.92
CA LEU A 17 -7.63 -6.23 10.04
C LEU A 17 -6.27 -6.86 10.36
N PRO A 18 -6.21 -7.99 11.04
CA PRO A 18 -4.95 -8.70 11.26
C PRO A 18 -4.44 -9.28 9.94
N LEU A 19 -3.14 -9.20 9.73
CA LEU A 19 -2.47 -9.68 8.53
C LEU A 19 -1.42 -10.72 8.88
N THR A 20 -1.40 -11.80 8.11
CA THR A 20 -0.31 -12.77 8.11
C THR A 20 0.13 -13.02 6.66
N ALA A 21 1.37 -12.69 6.36
CA ALA A 21 2.01 -12.95 5.07
C ALA A 21 3.06 -14.04 5.23
N ILE A 22 2.96 -15.10 4.47
CA ILE A 22 3.97 -16.16 4.39
C ILE A 22 4.88 -15.85 3.20
N ILE A 23 6.14 -15.54 3.47
CA ILE A 23 7.13 -15.23 2.44
C ILE A 23 7.79 -16.53 1.97
N ASP A 24 7.52 -16.92 0.73
CA ASP A 24 8.00 -18.18 0.14
C ASP A 24 9.45 -18.09 -0.36
N THR A 25 9.81 -16.96 -0.98
CA THR A 25 11.15 -16.77 -1.55
C THR A 25 11.97 -15.77 -0.72
N ALA A 26 13.25 -15.65 -1.00
CA ALA A 26 14.11 -14.73 -0.26
C ALA A 26 13.56 -13.29 -0.30
N LEU A 27 13.42 -12.66 0.85
CA LEU A 27 12.95 -11.29 0.99
C LEU A 27 14.13 -10.30 0.91
N CYS A 28 13.99 -9.26 0.10
CA CYS A 28 14.91 -8.15 0.01
C CYS A 28 14.19 -6.84 0.32
N VAL A 29 14.23 -6.39 1.58
CA VAL A 29 13.72 -5.09 2.01
C VAL A 29 14.90 -4.31 2.56
N GLY A 30 15.41 -3.36 1.77
CA GLY A 30 16.59 -2.57 2.12
C GLY A 30 16.31 -1.49 3.16
N ALA A 31 17.24 -1.33 4.08
CA ALA A 31 17.18 -0.29 5.12
C ALA A 31 17.38 1.14 4.59
N GLY A 32 17.86 1.29 3.34
CA GLY A 32 18.25 2.60 2.77
C GLY A 32 19.58 3.11 3.34
N GLY A 33 20.58 3.24 2.48
CA GLY A 33 21.94 3.67 2.89
C GLY A 33 22.86 2.50 3.26
N SER A 34 24.16 2.76 3.30
CA SER A 34 25.18 1.81 3.79
C SER A 34 25.29 1.95 5.30
N SER A 35 24.86 0.96 6.05
CA SER A 35 24.98 0.92 7.52
C SER A 35 26.35 0.40 8.01
N GLY A 36 27.41 0.56 7.22
CA GLY A 36 28.72 -0.02 7.55
C GLY A 36 28.82 -1.54 7.33
N SER A 37 27.78 -2.15 6.79
CA SER A 37 27.76 -3.54 6.37
C SER A 37 28.54 -3.75 5.08
N LEU A 38 28.99 -5.00 4.83
CA LEU A 38 29.62 -5.39 3.57
C LEU A 38 28.67 -5.34 2.37
N SER A 39 27.39 -5.07 2.59
CA SER A 39 26.37 -5.01 1.56
C SER A 39 25.98 -3.59 1.18
N ASP A 40 25.72 -3.38 -0.10
CA ASP A 40 25.20 -2.11 -0.62
C ASP A 40 23.72 -1.90 -0.25
N LYS A 41 23.01 -2.99 0.04
CA LYS A 41 21.59 -2.99 0.44
C LYS A 41 21.38 -3.97 1.60
N PRO A 42 21.67 -3.54 2.83
CA PRO A 42 21.42 -4.35 4.02
C PRO A 42 19.93 -4.60 4.20
N ILE A 43 19.57 -5.81 4.63
CA ILE A 43 18.18 -6.14 4.94
C ILE A 43 17.74 -5.42 6.22
N LEU A 44 16.50 -4.93 6.20
CA LEU A 44 15.97 -4.20 7.34
C LEU A 44 15.60 -5.16 8.48
N LYS A 45 16.14 -4.86 9.66
CA LYS A 45 15.85 -5.55 10.91
C LYS A 45 15.40 -4.58 11.99
N ARG A 46 14.62 -5.09 12.91
CA ARG A 46 14.26 -4.43 14.16
C ARG A 46 15.41 -4.53 15.16
N ALA A 47 15.37 -3.76 16.25
CA ALA A 47 16.41 -3.76 17.29
C ALA A 47 16.61 -5.13 17.98
N ASP A 48 15.57 -5.98 17.99
CA ASP A 48 15.62 -7.34 18.51
C ASP A 48 16.14 -8.37 17.47
N GLY A 49 16.63 -7.92 16.33
CA GLY A 49 17.15 -8.76 15.25
C GLY A 49 16.11 -9.33 14.29
N LYS A 50 14.82 -9.19 14.56
CA LYS A 50 13.75 -9.73 13.71
C LYS A 50 13.66 -8.98 12.38
N LEU A 51 13.44 -9.74 11.32
CA LEU A 51 13.17 -9.18 10.00
C LEU A 51 11.84 -8.43 10.00
N ILE A 52 11.79 -7.29 9.31
CA ILE A 52 10.57 -6.48 9.18
C ILE A 52 10.32 -6.05 7.74
N ILE A 53 9.04 -5.91 7.43
CA ILE A 53 8.56 -5.21 6.24
C ILE A 53 7.89 -3.93 6.73
N PRO A 54 8.46 -2.74 6.44
CA PRO A 54 7.94 -1.48 6.97
C PRO A 54 6.49 -1.23 6.56
N ALA A 55 5.72 -0.65 7.46
CA ALA A 55 4.35 -0.18 7.23
C ALA A 55 4.24 0.70 5.98
N SER A 56 5.22 1.57 5.75
CA SER A 56 5.28 2.45 4.58
C SER A 56 5.40 1.67 3.26
N HIS A 57 6.16 0.57 3.26
CA HIS A 57 6.29 -0.31 2.10
C HIS A 57 4.97 -1.01 1.77
N LEU A 58 4.33 -1.60 2.79
CA LEU A 58 3.01 -2.24 2.63
C LEU A 58 1.95 -1.24 2.18
N LYS A 59 1.88 -0.06 2.84
CA LYS A 59 0.96 1.02 2.47
C LYS A 59 1.12 1.45 1.01
N GLY A 60 2.35 1.70 0.58
CA GLY A 60 2.64 2.13 -0.79
C GLY A 60 2.27 1.05 -1.81
N ARG A 61 2.57 -0.21 -1.52
CA ARG A 61 2.22 -1.33 -2.40
C ARG A 61 0.72 -1.54 -2.48
N LEU A 62 0.03 -1.54 -1.35
CA LEU A 62 -1.43 -1.70 -1.30
C LEU A 62 -2.15 -0.54 -2.01
N ARG A 63 -1.72 0.71 -1.77
CA ARG A 63 -2.24 1.87 -2.50
C ARG A 63 -2.16 1.66 -4.01
N HIS A 64 -1.02 1.25 -4.52
CA HIS A 64 -0.81 1.01 -5.94
C HIS A 64 -1.76 -0.07 -6.50
N GLU A 65 -1.97 -1.18 -5.77
CA GLU A 65 -2.92 -2.21 -6.21
C GLU A 65 -4.37 -1.72 -6.16
N CYS A 66 -4.77 -0.99 -5.11
CA CYS A 66 -6.08 -0.35 -5.03
C CYS A 66 -6.31 0.67 -6.17
N GLU A 67 -5.27 1.44 -6.55
CA GLU A 67 -5.34 2.35 -7.70
C GLU A 67 -5.56 1.60 -9.02
N LYS A 68 -4.90 0.46 -9.23
CA LYS A 68 -5.11 -0.39 -10.40
C LYS A 68 -6.53 -0.94 -10.45
N ILE A 69 -7.03 -1.46 -9.33
CA ILE A 69 -8.39 -1.98 -9.22
C ILE A 69 -9.41 -0.87 -9.50
N ALA A 70 -9.26 0.29 -8.87
CA ALA A 70 -10.17 1.42 -9.07
C ALA A 70 -10.22 1.86 -10.54
N ARG A 71 -9.06 1.96 -11.22
CA ARG A 71 -9.02 2.28 -12.65
C ARG A 71 -9.66 1.20 -13.51
N ALA A 72 -9.41 -0.08 -13.19
CA ALA A 72 -10.01 -1.20 -13.93
C ALA A 72 -11.53 -1.24 -13.80
N LEU A 73 -12.06 -0.80 -12.65
CA LEU A 73 -13.50 -0.66 -12.41
C LEU A 73 -14.09 0.65 -12.97
N GLY A 74 -13.28 1.51 -13.63
CA GLY A 74 -13.74 2.76 -14.24
C GLY A 74 -13.89 3.93 -13.26
N TRP A 75 -13.40 3.81 -12.01
CA TRP A 75 -13.43 4.91 -11.06
C TRP A 75 -12.42 6.00 -11.44
N ALA A 76 -12.88 7.25 -11.42
CA ALA A 76 -12.02 8.38 -11.63
C ALA A 76 -11.13 8.63 -10.39
N ILE A 77 -9.84 8.34 -10.50
CA ILE A 77 -8.87 8.58 -9.43
C ILE A 77 -7.74 9.50 -9.92
N CYS A 78 -7.10 10.18 -8.99
CA CYS A 78 -6.00 11.09 -9.29
C CYS A 78 -4.72 10.33 -9.67
N GLU A 79 -3.77 11.02 -10.29
CA GLU A 79 -2.47 10.47 -10.69
C GLU A 79 -1.38 10.84 -9.69
N SER A 80 -1.55 10.37 -8.45
CA SER A 80 -0.50 10.50 -7.43
C SER A 80 0.73 9.68 -7.84
N PRO A 81 1.97 10.17 -7.62
CA PRO A 81 2.35 11.35 -6.83
C PRO A 81 2.61 12.64 -7.65
N VAL A 82 2.12 12.73 -8.87
CA VAL A 82 2.34 13.91 -9.73
C VAL A 82 1.57 15.11 -9.16
N ALA A 83 2.28 16.19 -8.81
CA ALA A 83 1.72 17.32 -8.07
C ALA A 83 0.55 18.00 -8.80
N GLU A 84 0.65 18.15 -10.12
CA GLU A 84 -0.35 18.84 -10.96
C GLU A 84 -1.63 18.01 -11.15
N THR A 85 -1.56 16.70 -11.01
CA THR A 85 -2.66 15.77 -11.30
C THR A 85 -3.18 15.04 -10.07
N MET A 86 -2.54 15.19 -8.91
CA MET A 86 -3.01 14.61 -7.66
C MET A 86 -4.08 15.47 -6.98
N CYS A 87 -4.90 14.88 -6.10
CA CYS A 87 -5.76 15.66 -5.21
C CYS A 87 -4.91 16.47 -4.21
N PRO A 88 -5.29 17.73 -3.90
CA PRO A 88 -6.50 18.44 -4.32
C PRO A 88 -6.40 19.19 -5.65
N GLN A 89 -5.22 19.26 -6.29
CA GLN A 89 -5.01 20.05 -7.51
C GLN A 89 -5.84 19.56 -8.67
N ARG A 90 -6.04 18.25 -8.80
CA ARG A 90 -6.93 17.72 -9.83
C ARG A 90 -8.37 18.07 -9.51
N ALA A 91 -8.78 19.15 -10.09
CA ALA A 91 -10.14 19.62 -10.01
C ALA A 91 -11.12 18.73 -10.77
N GLY A 92 -12.32 18.53 -10.23
CA GLY A 92 -13.46 18.02 -11.00
C GLY A 92 -13.60 16.51 -11.05
N LEU A 93 -12.98 15.75 -10.15
CA LEU A 93 -13.39 14.40 -9.91
C LEU A 93 -14.74 14.40 -9.20
N THR A 94 -15.81 14.50 -10.02
CA THR A 94 -17.17 14.24 -9.56
C THR A 94 -17.33 12.72 -9.49
N GLY A 95 -17.73 12.21 -8.36
CA GLY A 95 -18.02 10.78 -8.18
C GLY A 95 -19.03 10.57 -7.08
N ASN A 96 -19.58 9.38 -7.02
CA ASN A 96 -20.58 8.97 -6.02
C ASN A 96 -20.06 8.96 -4.57
N PHE A 97 -18.81 9.35 -4.33
CA PHE A 97 -18.22 9.49 -3.00
C PHE A 97 -18.35 10.93 -2.47
N GLN A 98 -19.49 11.52 -2.70
CA GLN A 98 -19.84 12.88 -2.27
C GLN A 98 -20.23 12.86 -0.79
N HIS A 99 -19.24 12.67 0.08
CA HIS A 99 -19.46 12.88 1.49
C HIS A 99 -18.88 14.24 1.87
N GLU A 100 -19.66 15.08 2.59
CA GLU A 100 -19.24 16.43 3.03
C GLU A 100 -17.84 16.46 3.66
N HIS A 101 -17.45 15.36 4.33
CA HIS A 101 -16.15 15.20 4.96
C HIS A 101 -14.97 15.21 3.98
N TYR A 102 -15.22 14.97 2.69
CA TYR A 102 -14.21 14.86 1.65
C TYR A 102 -14.34 15.97 0.60
N GLU A 103 -15.15 16.99 0.89
CA GLU A 103 -15.22 18.18 0.06
C GLU A 103 -13.89 18.92 0.08
N MET A 104 -13.49 19.39 -1.08
CA MET A 104 -12.41 20.36 -1.22
C MET A 104 -13.01 21.78 -1.09
N GLY A 105 -12.25 22.73 -0.57
CA GLY A 105 -12.70 24.12 -0.41
C GLY A 105 -13.11 24.81 -1.70
N ASP A 106 -12.65 24.30 -2.85
CA ASP A 106 -12.97 24.84 -4.17
C ASP A 106 -14.22 24.16 -4.74
N ARG A 107 -14.93 24.90 -5.61
CA ARG A 107 -16.10 24.39 -6.33
C ARG A 107 -15.82 24.25 -7.81
N ASN A 108 -16.59 23.36 -8.46
CA ASN A 108 -16.60 23.25 -9.91
C ASN A 108 -17.20 24.53 -10.54
N PRO A 109 -16.97 24.79 -11.84
CA PRO A 109 -17.56 25.94 -12.54
C PRO A 109 -19.09 25.98 -12.50
N ASP A 110 -19.75 24.81 -12.33
CA ASP A 110 -21.21 24.66 -12.16
C ASP A 110 -21.71 24.90 -10.72
N GLY A 111 -20.79 25.22 -9.79
CA GLY A 111 -21.09 25.45 -8.38
C GLY A 111 -21.16 24.18 -7.53
N SER A 112 -21.03 22.98 -8.11
CA SER A 112 -21.03 21.72 -7.36
C SER A 112 -19.77 21.56 -6.51
N PRO A 113 -19.86 20.91 -5.34
CA PRO A 113 -18.68 20.67 -4.51
C PRO A 113 -17.71 19.69 -5.18
N ARG A 114 -16.42 19.92 -4.98
CA ARG A 114 -15.35 19.00 -5.39
C ARG A 114 -14.99 18.06 -4.25
N HIS A 115 -14.72 16.83 -4.58
CA HIS A 115 -14.37 15.81 -3.61
C HIS A 115 -13.02 15.16 -3.91
N HIS A 116 -12.32 14.76 -2.85
CA HIS A 116 -11.14 13.93 -3.00
C HIS A 116 -11.51 12.59 -3.64
N CYS A 117 -10.62 12.07 -4.50
CA CYS A 117 -10.86 10.76 -5.12
C CYS A 117 -10.86 9.63 -4.07
N LEU A 118 -11.48 8.51 -4.40
CA LEU A 118 -11.61 7.31 -3.59
C LEU A 118 -10.31 6.90 -2.89
N ILE A 119 -9.22 6.85 -3.63
CA ILE A 119 -7.92 6.43 -3.09
C ILE A 119 -7.38 7.44 -2.07
N CYS A 120 -7.52 8.75 -2.34
CA CYS A 120 -7.09 9.77 -1.40
C CYS A 120 -7.93 9.81 -0.12
N GLN A 121 -9.21 9.45 -0.18
CA GLN A 121 -10.05 9.33 1.00
C GLN A 121 -9.53 8.25 1.97
N LEU A 122 -8.97 7.17 1.45
CA LEU A 122 -8.44 6.07 2.25
C LEU A 122 -6.98 6.28 2.66
N PHE A 123 -6.11 6.48 1.67
CA PHE A 123 -4.67 6.51 1.87
C PHE A 123 -4.11 7.89 2.23
N GLY A 124 -4.94 8.91 2.13
CA GLY A 124 -4.54 10.30 2.36
C GLY A 124 -3.77 10.94 1.20
N ASN A 125 -3.59 12.25 1.31
CA ASN A 125 -2.74 13.09 0.45
C ASN A 125 -2.20 14.27 1.29
N PRO A 126 -1.40 15.20 0.76
CA PRO A 126 -0.84 16.29 1.55
C PRO A 126 -1.84 17.18 2.29
N SER A 127 -3.10 17.26 1.83
CA SER A 127 -4.16 18.06 2.45
C SER A 127 -5.21 17.24 3.21
N LEU A 128 -5.25 15.91 3.00
CA LEU A 128 -6.23 15.02 3.63
C LEU A 128 -5.51 13.91 4.40
N PRO A 129 -5.69 13.79 5.72
CA PRO A 129 -5.14 12.70 6.51
C PRO A 129 -5.64 11.33 6.04
N ALA A 130 -4.76 10.32 6.11
CA ALA A 130 -5.16 8.94 5.81
C ALA A 130 -6.17 8.41 6.85
N ARG A 131 -7.11 7.60 6.40
CA ARG A 131 -8.05 6.86 7.24
C ARG A 131 -7.56 5.46 7.59
N LEU A 132 -6.43 5.07 7.07
CA LEU A 132 -5.80 3.78 7.29
C LEU A 132 -4.49 3.97 8.06
N GLN A 133 -4.30 3.18 9.10
CA GLN A 133 -3.04 3.03 9.81
C GLN A 133 -2.49 1.64 9.55
N PHE A 134 -1.18 1.54 9.41
CA PHE A 134 -0.47 0.31 9.11
C PHE A 134 0.57 0.05 10.17
N SER A 135 0.64 -1.15 10.69
CA SER A 135 1.79 -1.60 11.45
C SER A 135 2.86 -2.18 10.53
N ASP A 136 4.09 -2.24 11.02
CA ASP A 136 5.12 -3.04 10.37
C ASP A 136 4.69 -4.52 10.38
N LEU A 137 5.02 -5.26 9.31
CA LEU A 137 4.91 -6.72 9.35
C LEU A 137 6.22 -7.27 9.93
N ILE A 138 6.11 -7.98 11.04
CA ILE A 138 7.25 -8.47 11.81
C ILE A 138 7.33 -10.00 11.64
N CYS A 139 8.52 -10.49 11.29
CA CYS A 139 8.77 -11.92 11.23
C CYS A 139 8.59 -12.56 12.63
N THR A 140 7.81 -13.62 12.69
CA THR A 140 7.55 -14.31 13.97
C THR A 140 8.63 -15.33 14.31
N GLU A 141 9.46 -15.71 13.32
CA GLU A 141 10.58 -16.63 13.54
C GLU A 141 11.67 -16.02 14.41
N ASP A 142 12.42 -16.90 15.06
CA ASP A 142 13.58 -16.52 15.84
C ASP A 142 14.68 -15.93 14.93
N PRO A 143 15.31 -14.81 15.27
CA PRO A 143 16.40 -14.22 14.50
C PRO A 143 17.54 -15.19 14.21
N ASP A 144 17.83 -16.11 15.13
CA ASP A 144 18.90 -17.10 14.96
C ASP A 144 18.60 -18.11 13.84
N ASN A 145 17.31 -18.32 13.53
CA ASN A 145 16.85 -19.17 12.42
C ASN A 145 16.75 -18.41 11.10
N THR A 146 16.96 -17.09 11.09
CA THR A 146 16.81 -16.24 9.91
C THR A 146 18.08 -15.47 9.59
N PRO A 147 19.22 -16.15 9.35
CA PRO A 147 20.47 -15.48 9.01
C PRO A 147 20.36 -14.72 7.69
N GLU A 148 21.13 -13.63 7.57
CA GLU A 148 21.23 -12.91 6.31
C GLU A 148 21.98 -13.72 5.26
N VAL A 149 21.48 -13.68 4.03
CA VAL A 149 22.13 -14.29 2.87
C VAL A 149 22.64 -13.18 1.96
N LEU A 150 23.96 -13.16 1.79
CA LEU A 150 24.60 -12.20 0.88
C LEU A 150 24.52 -12.69 -0.56
N ARG A 151 23.96 -11.88 -1.45
CA ARG A 151 23.80 -12.18 -2.88
C ARG A 151 24.61 -11.20 -3.71
N PRO A 152 25.70 -11.64 -4.34
CA PRO A 152 26.44 -10.80 -5.27
C PRO A 152 25.65 -10.61 -6.57
N GLY A 153 25.70 -9.39 -7.10
CA GLY A 153 25.15 -9.06 -8.42
C GLY A 153 26.15 -8.23 -9.19
N VAL A 154 26.16 -8.35 -10.51
CA VAL A 154 27.05 -7.60 -11.39
C VAL A 154 26.27 -7.10 -12.62
N THR A 155 26.61 -5.90 -13.06
CA THR A 155 26.07 -5.37 -14.32
C THR A 155 26.88 -5.93 -15.49
N ILE A 156 26.19 -6.57 -16.43
CA ILE A 156 26.79 -7.14 -17.65
C ILE A 156 26.56 -6.18 -18.82
N ASN A 157 27.65 -5.79 -19.50
CA ASN A 157 27.55 -5.12 -20.78
C ASN A 157 27.17 -6.12 -21.87
N ARG A 158 25.94 -6.06 -22.33
CA ARG A 158 25.42 -7.03 -23.29
C ARG A 158 26.12 -7.00 -24.66
N ARG A 159 26.63 -5.82 -25.08
CA ARG A 159 27.36 -5.68 -26.34
C ARG A 159 28.74 -6.34 -26.28
N ARG A 160 29.46 -6.12 -25.17
CA ARG A 160 30.81 -6.68 -24.98
C ARG A 160 30.79 -8.06 -24.33
N ARG A 161 29.65 -8.50 -23.79
CA ARG A 161 29.46 -9.75 -23.02
C ARG A 161 30.43 -9.89 -21.84
N THR A 162 30.81 -8.77 -21.24
CA THR A 162 31.71 -8.68 -20.09
C THR A 162 31.05 -7.96 -18.94
N ALA A 163 31.51 -8.21 -17.72
CA ALA A 163 31.09 -7.42 -16.55
C ALA A 163 31.59 -5.97 -16.74
N GLU A 164 30.75 -5.01 -16.33
CA GLU A 164 31.16 -3.61 -16.26
C GLU A 164 32.02 -3.37 -15.01
N GLU A 165 33.09 -2.59 -15.17
CA GLU A 165 33.98 -2.25 -14.08
C GLU A 165 33.22 -1.46 -13.00
N LYS A 166 33.55 -1.71 -11.73
CA LYS A 166 33.01 -1.04 -10.53
C LYS A 166 31.48 -1.14 -10.39
N LYS A 167 30.86 -2.14 -10.98
CA LYS A 167 29.41 -2.40 -10.87
C LYS A 167 29.09 -3.77 -10.24
N LEU A 168 29.94 -4.24 -9.35
CA LEU A 168 29.63 -5.31 -8.44
C LEU A 168 28.85 -4.72 -7.26
N TYR A 169 27.76 -5.36 -6.86
CA TYR A 169 26.96 -4.97 -5.71
C TYR A 169 26.54 -6.19 -4.92
N PHE A 170 26.26 -5.99 -3.65
CA PHE A 170 25.84 -7.04 -2.73
C PHE A 170 24.47 -6.70 -2.14
N LEU A 171 23.54 -7.63 -2.26
CA LEU A 171 22.22 -7.56 -1.64
C LEU A 171 22.19 -8.50 -0.44
N GLU A 172 21.67 -8.03 0.67
CA GLU A 172 21.25 -8.92 1.76
C GLU A 172 19.79 -9.31 1.59
N THR A 173 19.51 -10.58 1.82
CA THR A 173 18.17 -11.14 1.77
C THR A 173 17.94 -12.06 2.97
N SER A 174 16.68 -12.37 3.26
CA SER A 174 16.33 -13.48 4.13
C SER A 174 16.76 -14.82 3.49
N PRO A 175 16.78 -15.92 4.26
CA PRO A 175 16.88 -17.27 3.70
C PRO A 175 15.79 -17.51 2.64
N ALA A 176 16.12 -18.28 1.61
CA ALA A 176 15.18 -18.67 0.58
C ALA A 176 14.36 -19.90 1.00
N ASN A 177 13.13 -19.99 0.52
CA ASN A 177 12.24 -21.15 0.73
C ASN A 177 11.99 -21.49 2.20
N ALA A 178 12.09 -20.51 3.08
CA ALA A 178 11.92 -20.71 4.52
C ALA A 178 10.47 -20.54 4.98
N GLN A 179 9.56 -20.16 4.10
CA GLN A 179 8.15 -19.88 4.41
C GLN A 179 7.99 -19.01 5.67
N LEU A 180 8.68 -17.88 5.68
CA LEU A 180 8.75 -16.98 6.83
C LEU A 180 7.42 -16.28 7.07
N PRO A 181 6.78 -16.48 8.24
CA PRO A 181 5.56 -15.77 8.59
C PRO A 181 5.87 -14.37 9.10
N PHE A 182 5.16 -13.38 8.52
CA PHE A 182 5.20 -12.00 8.94
C PHE A 182 3.82 -11.55 9.38
N THR A 183 3.69 -11.04 10.59
CA THR A 183 2.42 -10.59 11.17
C THR A 183 2.39 -9.09 11.41
N GLY A 184 1.21 -8.52 11.23
CA GLY A 184 0.92 -7.11 11.48
C GLY A 184 -0.56 -6.83 11.29
N GLU A 185 -0.92 -5.56 11.11
CA GLU A 185 -2.32 -5.16 11.02
C GLU A 185 -2.53 -3.90 10.20
N ILE A 186 -3.76 -3.75 9.70
CA ILE A 186 -4.27 -2.50 9.13
C ILE A 186 -5.46 -2.07 9.99
N THR A 187 -5.40 -0.87 10.55
CA THR A 187 -6.50 -0.28 11.31
C THR A 187 -7.24 0.74 10.45
N LEU A 188 -8.54 0.53 10.30
CA LEU A 188 -9.47 1.47 9.68
C LEU A 188 -9.97 2.43 10.77
N LEU A 189 -9.69 3.73 10.59
CA LEU A 189 -10.09 4.76 11.55
C LEU A 189 -11.59 5.05 11.46
N PRO A 190 -12.21 5.58 12.52
CA PRO A 190 -13.61 6.00 12.51
C PRO A 190 -13.92 6.93 11.33
N GLY A 191 -15.09 6.75 10.71
CA GLY A 191 -15.49 7.50 9.51
C GLY A 191 -14.83 7.02 8.21
N THR A 192 -14.17 5.87 8.23
CA THR A 192 -13.73 5.21 6.99
C THR A 192 -14.97 4.75 6.21
N PRO A 193 -15.02 4.99 4.87
CA PRO A 193 -16.14 4.55 4.05
C PRO A 193 -16.35 3.03 4.07
N ASN A 194 -17.58 2.58 3.99
CA ASN A 194 -17.94 1.16 4.09
C ASN A 194 -17.28 0.26 3.03
N PHE A 195 -17.04 0.79 1.82
CA PHE A 195 -16.37 0.05 0.76
C PHE A 195 -14.86 -0.16 1.01
N ALA A 196 -14.28 0.57 1.96
CA ALA A 196 -12.83 0.58 2.19
C ALA A 196 -12.27 -0.80 2.48
N GLN A 197 -12.94 -1.54 3.35
CA GLN A 197 -12.51 -2.89 3.73
C GLN A 197 -12.48 -3.83 2.53
N ALA A 198 -13.51 -3.82 1.70
CA ALA A 198 -13.57 -4.65 0.50
C ALA A 198 -12.47 -4.29 -0.50
N LEU A 199 -12.24 -2.99 -0.74
CA LEU A 199 -11.17 -2.53 -1.63
C LEU A 199 -9.79 -2.91 -1.11
N ILE A 200 -9.55 -2.80 0.20
CA ILE A 200 -8.29 -3.20 0.83
C ILE A 200 -8.05 -4.70 0.67
N LEU A 201 -9.05 -5.53 0.95
CA LEU A 201 -8.93 -6.99 0.80
C LEU A 201 -8.72 -7.40 -0.65
N ALA A 202 -9.41 -6.76 -1.60
CA ALA A 202 -9.16 -6.95 -3.01
C ALA A 202 -7.71 -6.55 -3.38
N GLY A 203 -7.24 -5.41 -2.89
CA GLY A 203 -5.87 -4.95 -3.08
C GLY A 203 -4.83 -5.91 -2.52
N LEU A 204 -5.05 -6.46 -1.32
CA LEU A 204 -4.17 -7.47 -0.72
C LEU A 204 -4.08 -8.73 -1.56
N LYS A 205 -5.20 -9.22 -2.11
CA LYS A 205 -5.22 -10.38 -3.03
C LYS A 205 -4.36 -10.18 -4.28
N HIS A 206 -4.16 -8.94 -4.72
CA HIS A 206 -3.31 -8.60 -5.86
C HIS A 206 -1.83 -8.45 -5.49
N ILE A 207 -1.48 -8.47 -4.22
CA ILE A 207 -0.09 -8.41 -3.77
C ILE A 207 0.47 -9.84 -3.66
N HIS A 208 1.26 -10.23 -4.66
CA HIS A 208 1.94 -11.53 -4.69
C HIS A 208 3.41 -11.45 -4.30
N ALA A 209 3.97 -10.25 -4.17
CA ALA A 209 5.37 -10.05 -3.78
C ALA A 209 5.58 -8.70 -3.09
N LEU A 210 6.40 -8.69 -2.05
CA LEU A 210 6.86 -7.51 -1.32
C LEU A 210 8.39 -7.41 -1.36
N GLY A 211 8.91 -6.22 -1.13
CA GLY A 211 10.36 -5.96 -1.17
C GLY A 211 10.88 -5.52 -2.53
N GLY A 212 12.19 -5.55 -2.68
CA GLY A 212 12.93 -5.25 -3.88
C GLY A 212 13.11 -6.47 -4.77
N SER A 213 13.56 -6.24 -6.02
CA SER A 213 13.93 -7.30 -6.98
C SER A 213 12.84 -8.35 -7.23
N LYS A 214 11.56 -7.94 -7.16
CA LYS A 214 10.39 -8.79 -7.40
C LYS A 214 10.40 -9.46 -8.77
N SER A 215 10.84 -8.73 -9.81
CA SER A 215 11.00 -9.26 -11.18
C SER A 215 12.07 -10.34 -11.30
N ALA A 216 12.98 -10.41 -10.31
CA ALA A 216 13.99 -11.47 -10.20
C ALA A 216 13.54 -12.61 -9.27
N GLY A 217 12.27 -12.64 -8.88
CA GLY A 217 11.68 -13.73 -8.08
C GLY A 217 11.84 -13.57 -6.57
N LEU A 218 12.26 -12.41 -6.07
CA LEU A 218 12.39 -12.19 -4.63
C LEU A 218 11.09 -11.68 -4.01
N GLY A 219 10.87 -12.05 -2.74
CA GLY A 219 9.80 -11.56 -1.90
C GLY A 219 8.41 -12.06 -2.26
N TRP A 220 8.28 -13.18 -2.97
CA TRP A 220 6.99 -13.82 -3.24
C TRP A 220 6.33 -14.26 -1.95
N LEU A 221 5.03 -14.06 -1.87
CA LEU A 221 4.27 -14.32 -0.66
C LEU A 221 2.91 -14.93 -0.95
N GLN A 222 2.35 -15.56 0.06
CA GLN A 222 0.96 -15.93 0.16
C GLN A 222 0.37 -15.31 1.43
N TRP A 223 -0.82 -14.72 1.31
CA TRP A 223 -1.56 -14.27 2.48
C TRP A 223 -2.27 -15.45 3.11
N GLU A 224 -2.25 -15.53 4.42
CA GLU A 224 -3.02 -16.54 5.13
C GLU A 224 -4.53 -16.37 4.88
N SER A 225 -5.24 -17.48 4.73
CA SER A 225 -6.69 -17.45 4.39
C SER A 225 -7.56 -16.73 5.43
N SER A 226 -7.10 -16.66 6.67
CA SER A 226 -7.74 -15.91 7.77
C SER A 226 -7.90 -14.43 7.47
N VAL A 227 -6.94 -13.82 6.74
CA VAL A 227 -6.96 -12.41 6.32
C VAL A 227 -8.23 -12.05 5.53
N PHE A 228 -8.79 -13.01 4.79
CA PHE A 228 -9.93 -12.78 3.88
C PHE A 228 -11.28 -13.23 4.45
N LYS A 229 -11.30 -13.75 5.68
CA LYS A 229 -12.54 -14.21 6.35
C LYS A 229 -13.17 -13.08 7.15
N HIS A 230 -13.87 -12.17 6.49
CA HIS A 230 -14.60 -11.09 7.14
C HIS A 230 -16.10 -11.18 6.83
N PRO A 231 -16.94 -11.53 7.82
CA PRO A 231 -18.38 -11.69 7.62
C PRO A 231 -19.12 -10.38 7.38
N GLU A 232 -18.49 -9.24 7.62
CA GLU A 232 -19.10 -7.92 7.49
C GLU A 232 -19.16 -7.39 6.05
N ILE A 233 -18.48 -8.06 5.11
CA ILE A 233 -18.48 -7.65 3.70
C ILE A 233 -19.56 -8.45 2.98
N ASN A 234 -20.70 -7.81 2.76
CA ASN A 234 -21.80 -8.37 2.00
C ASN A 234 -21.65 -8.14 0.48
N ASP A 235 -22.47 -8.83 -0.30
CA ASP A 235 -22.46 -8.72 -1.76
C ASP A 235 -22.77 -7.30 -2.24
N ASP A 236 -23.61 -6.55 -1.51
CA ASP A 236 -23.98 -5.16 -1.85
C ASP A 236 -22.74 -4.23 -1.92
N ILE A 237 -21.73 -4.46 -1.07
CA ILE A 237 -20.48 -3.67 -1.07
C ILE A 237 -19.65 -3.98 -2.31
N TRP A 238 -19.61 -5.26 -2.71
CA TRP A 238 -18.93 -5.66 -3.94
C TRP A 238 -19.63 -5.12 -5.19
N GLU A 239 -20.96 -5.17 -5.22
CA GLU A 239 -21.77 -4.59 -6.29
C GLU A 239 -21.60 -3.08 -6.38
N PHE A 240 -21.55 -2.38 -5.24
CA PHE A 240 -21.27 -0.96 -5.17
C PHE A 240 -19.88 -0.61 -5.76
N LEU A 241 -18.84 -1.37 -5.43
CA LEU A 241 -17.50 -1.16 -6.01
C LEU A 241 -17.46 -1.46 -7.50
N ALA A 242 -18.22 -2.47 -7.96
CA ALA A 242 -18.30 -2.85 -9.37
C ALA A 242 -19.16 -1.87 -10.20
N ALA A 243 -20.14 -1.19 -9.57
CA ALA A 243 -20.99 -0.21 -10.22
C ALA A 243 -20.25 1.14 -10.34
N ALA A 244 -19.28 1.23 -11.24
CA ALA A 244 -18.63 2.51 -11.53
C ALA A 244 -19.65 3.57 -11.95
N PRO A 245 -19.52 4.82 -11.50
CA PRO A 245 -20.36 5.91 -11.97
C PRO A 245 -20.19 6.05 -13.48
N SER A 246 -21.30 6.16 -14.19
CA SER A 246 -21.27 6.49 -15.62
C SER A 246 -20.46 7.78 -15.82
N PRO A 247 -19.54 7.83 -16.78
CA PRO A 247 -18.82 9.05 -17.07
C PRO A 247 -19.83 10.17 -17.35
N PRO A 248 -19.59 11.41 -16.88
CA PRO A 248 -20.48 12.52 -17.15
C PRO A 248 -20.69 12.62 -18.66
N SER A 249 -21.93 12.57 -19.11
CA SER A 249 -22.30 12.75 -20.51
C SER A 249 -21.96 14.17 -20.93
N GLY A 250 -20.85 14.34 -21.64
CA GLY A 250 -20.49 15.62 -22.25
C GLY A 250 -19.15 16.18 -21.80
N GLY A 251 -18.12 15.81 -22.51
CA GLY A 251 -16.79 16.41 -22.44
C GLY A 251 -15.84 15.61 -23.32
N GLN A 252 -15.95 15.76 -24.64
CA GLN A 252 -14.87 15.39 -25.55
C GLN A 252 -13.65 16.27 -25.28
N PRO A 253 -12.43 15.73 -25.50
CA PRO A 253 -11.16 16.36 -25.20
C PRO A 253 -10.96 17.67 -25.95
#